data_1f82c2500a6a61a5f23c7d2886b49f82
#
_entry.id   1f82c2500a6a61a5f23c7d2886b49f82
#
_cell.length_a   1.000
_cell.length_b   1.000
_cell.length_c   1.000
_cell.angle_alpha   90.00
_cell.angle_beta   90.00
_cell.angle_gamma   90.00
#
_symmetry.space_group_name_H-M   'P 1'
#
loop_
_entity.id
_entity.type
_entity.pdbx_description
1 polymer ?
#
loop_
_entity_poly.entity_id
_entity_poly.type
_entity_poly.pdbx_seq_one_letter_code
_entity_poly.pdbx_strand_id
1 'polypeptide(L)'
;GIQYLNETMELVIESFENIMKAGPICGEPCTGLKIRLHDAKLHEDAIHRGPAQVLPAMNDAIKEAVMKAKPTLLEPVQTIRIDIPEELMSQAMNQVQNRRGQVGDVKTEMGAAVIEAKMPVAEMFGFEGQLKSATGGKGFYSLIDVSFEKIPEDLKLLAIQRIRERKGMTKEMPQI
;
A
#
# COMPACT_ATOMS: atom_id res chain seq x y z
N GLY A 1 -28.01 24.43 0.99
CA GLY A 1 -27.19 23.42 1.66
C GLY A 1 -28.00 22.15 1.95
N ILE A 2 -27.35 21.08 2.35
CA ILE A 2 -28.00 19.81 2.75
C ILE A 2 -28.77 20.05 4.05
N GLN A 3 -30.07 19.77 4.04
CA GLN A 3 -30.94 19.93 5.20
C GLN A 3 -30.53 18.92 6.30
N TYR A 4 -30.53 19.36 7.54
CA TYR A 4 -30.13 18.56 8.73
C TYR A 4 -28.67 18.04 8.74
N LEU A 5 -27.80 18.51 7.84
CA LEU A 5 -26.40 18.02 7.77
C LEU A 5 -25.65 18.24 9.09
N ASN A 6 -25.87 19.38 9.75
CA ASN A 6 -25.19 19.71 11.01
C ASN A 6 -25.46 18.70 12.12
N GLU A 7 -26.65 18.06 12.13
CA GLU A 7 -27.05 17.05 13.10
C GLU A 7 -26.36 15.70 12.87
N THR A 8 -25.90 15.46 11.64
CA THR A 8 -25.31 14.17 11.21
C THR A 8 -23.83 14.28 10.86
N MET A 9 -23.23 15.46 10.98
CA MET A 9 -21.86 15.70 10.53
C MET A 9 -20.84 14.79 11.22
N GLU A 10 -20.98 14.57 12.52
CA GLU A 10 -20.10 13.68 13.28
C GLU A 10 -20.16 12.24 12.74
N LEU A 11 -21.34 11.74 12.40
CA LEU A 11 -21.53 10.41 11.83
C LEU A 11 -20.94 10.30 10.41
N VAL A 12 -21.01 11.39 9.63
CA VAL A 12 -20.39 11.45 8.30
C VAL A 12 -18.87 11.37 8.43
N ILE A 13 -18.28 12.10 9.38
CA ILE A 13 -16.84 12.08 9.65
C ILE A 13 -16.43 10.70 10.17
N GLU A 14 -17.15 10.11 11.11
CA GLU A 14 -16.90 8.76 11.63
C GLU A 14 -16.90 7.72 10.50
N SER A 15 -17.89 7.77 9.61
CA SER A 15 -17.95 6.88 8.44
C SER A 15 -16.72 7.02 7.54
N PHE A 16 -16.28 8.25 7.29
CA PHE A 16 -15.08 8.51 6.52
C PHE A 16 -13.84 7.91 7.22
N GLU A 17 -13.66 8.16 8.50
CA GLU A 17 -12.52 7.63 9.27
C GLU A 17 -12.50 6.10 9.29
N ASN A 18 -13.66 5.46 9.43
CA ASN A 18 -13.76 4.00 9.42
C ASN A 18 -13.30 3.41 8.08
N ILE A 19 -13.69 4.02 6.96
CA ILE A 19 -13.24 3.59 5.63
C ILE A 19 -11.76 3.88 5.41
N MET A 20 -11.24 5.00 5.93
CA MET A 20 -9.82 5.32 5.84
C MET A 20 -8.94 4.33 6.62
N LYS A 21 -9.44 3.79 7.73
CA LYS A 21 -8.75 2.76 8.52
C LYS A 21 -8.79 1.37 7.86
N ALA A 22 -9.89 1.06 7.14
CA ALA A 22 -10.11 -0.25 6.53
C ALA A 22 -10.81 -0.09 5.16
N GLY A 23 -10.02 0.14 4.14
CA GLY A 23 -10.51 0.39 2.78
C GLY A 23 -11.24 -0.80 2.14
N PRO A 24 -12.06 -0.52 1.12
CA PRO A 24 -13.01 -1.51 0.56
C PRO A 24 -12.32 -2.64 -0.24
N ILE A 25 -11.09 -2.45 -0.74
CA ILE A 25 -10.42 -3.48 -1.53
C ILE A 25 -10.10 -4.73 -0.69
N CYS A 26 -9.38 -4.54 0.40
CA CYS A 26 -8.89 -5.65 1.24
C CYS A 26 -8.69 -5.25 2.71
N GLY A 27 -9.38 -4.21 3.18
CA GLY A 27 -9.30 -3.77 4.58
C GLY A 27 -7.94 -3.21 4.99
N GLU A 28 -7.13 -2.74 4.04
CA GLU A 28 -5.92 -1.98 4.34
C GLU A 28 -6.24 -0.49 4.50
N PRO A 29 -5.45 0.26 5.29
CA PRO A 29 -5.63 1.69 5.42
C PRO A 29 -5.56 2.40 4.07
N CYS A 30 -6.43 3.40 3.88
CA CYS A 30 -6.44 4.23 2.68
C CYS A 30 -5.57 5.47 2.85
N THR A 31 -4.98 5.92 1.75
CA THR A 31 -4.26 7.20 1.66
C THR A 31 -4.50 7.87 0.32
N GLY A 32 -4.25 9.18 0.25
CA GLY A 32 -4.36 9.93 -1.01
C GLY A 32 -5.78 10.13 -1.53
N LEU A 33 -6.80 9.97 -0.69
CA LEU A 33 -8.21 10.14 -1.05
C LEU A 33 -8.73 11.51 -0.61
N LYS A 34 -9.56 12.10 -1.46
CA LYS A 34 -10.39 13.26 -1.15
C LYS A 34 -11.83 12.91 -1.46
N ILE A 35 -12.68 12.87 -0.44
CA ILE A 35 -14.10 12.59 -0.57
C ILE A 35 -14.89 13.89 -0.42
N ARG A 36 -15.86 14.11 -1.29
CA ARG A 36 -16.76 15.25 -1.24
C ARG A 36 -18.18 14.75 -1.10
N LEU A 37 -18.87 15.20 -0.06
CA LEU A 37 -20.30 15.04 0.05
C LEU A 37 -20.97 16.17 -0.77
N HIS A 38 -21.61 15.79 -1.87
CA HIS A 38 -22.30 16.75 -2.76
C HIS A 38 -23.72 16.99 -2.34
N ASP A 39 -24.41 15.92 -2.00
CA ASP A 39 -25.81 15.96 -1.60
C ASP A 39 -26.16 14.79 -0.70
N ALA A 40 -27.18 14.94 0.13
CA ALA A 40 -27.75 13.90 0.94
C ALA A 40 -29.22 14.24 1.24
N LYS A 41 -30.09 13.23 1.15
CA LYS A 41 -31.47 13.35 1.57
C LYS A 41 -31.63 12.66 2.92
N LEU A 42 -31.75 13.46 3.96
CA LEU A 42 -31.96 13.01 5.33
C LEU A 42 -33.45 12.98 5.67
N HIS A 43 -33.85 12.04 6.51
CA HIS A 43 -35.23 11.93 6.95
C HIS A 43 -35.63 13.14 7.80
N GLU A 44 -36.89 13.60 7.68
CA GLU A 44 -37.39 14.74 8.44
C GLU A 44 -37.48 14.48 9.94
N ASP A 45 -37.81 13.25 10.32
CA ASP A 45 -37.88 12.82 11.72
C ASP A 45 -36.47 12.50 12.24
N ALA A 46 -36.06 13.14 13.34
CA ALA A 46 -34.74 12.99 13.96
C ALA A 46 -34.45 11.56 14.42
N ILE A 47 -35.48 10.77 14.76
CA ILE A 47 -35.28 9.37 15.18
C ILE A 47 -34.66 8.50 14.08
N HIS A 48 -34.80 8.91 12.81
CA HIS A 48 -34.23 8.23 11.65
C HIS A 48 -32.89 8.85 11.17
N ARG A 49 -32.30 9.78 11.91
CA ARG A 49 -31.01 10.38 11.64
C ARG A 49 -29.92 9.94 12.60
N GLY A 50 -30.16 8.85 13.33
CA GLY A 50 -29.20 8.29 14.26
C GLY A 50 -28.13 7.40 13.62
N PRO A 51 -27.14 6.93 14.41
CA PRO A 51 -26.03 6.10 13.94
C PRO A 51 -26.48 4.84 13.18
N ALA A 52 -27.54 4.19 13.63
CA ALA A 52 -28.05 2.95 13.02
C ALA A 52 -28.51 3.11 11.57
N GLN A 53 -28.90 4.30 11.15
CA GLN A 53 -29.33 4.60 9.80
C GLN A 53 -28.24 5.31 8.99
N VAL A 54 -27.57 6.29 9.59
CA VAL A 54 -26.61 7.15 8.87
C VAL A 54 -25.30 6.42 8.61
N LEU A 55 -24.73 5.71 9.59
CA LEU A 55 -23.43 5.06 9.39
C LEU A 55 -23.42 4.01 8.26
N PRO A 56 -24.40 3.07 8.19
CA PRO A 56 -24.40 2.10 7.08
C PRO A 56 -24.52 2.79 5.72
N ALA A 57 -25.43 3.74 5.58
CA ALA A 57 -25.67 4.44 4.32
C ALA A 57 -24.44 5.23 3.87
N MET A 58 -23.77 5.93 4.78
CA MET A 58 -22.55 6.67 4.49
C MET A 58 -21.38 5.74 4.19
N ASN A 59 -21.22 4.67 4.95
CA ASN A 59 -20.17 3.67 4.70
C ASN A 59 -20.30 3.08 3.29
N ASP A 60 -21.51 2.69 2.90
CA ASP A 60 -21.73 2.08 1.58
C ASP A 60 -21.52 3.09 0.45
N ALA A 61 -22.01 4.33 0.61
CA ALA A 61 -21.78 5.40 -0.37
C ALA A 61 -20.28 5.72 -0.54
N ILE A 62 -19.52 5.78 0.55
CA ILE A 62 -18.07 6.03 0.50
C ILE A 62 -17.35 4.86 -0.15
N LYS A 63 -17.66 3.62 0.23
CA LYS A 63 -17.08 2.42 -0.39
C LYS A 63 -17.31 2.39 -1.90
N GLU A 64 -18.53 2.62 -2.32
CA GLU A 64 -18.90 2.65 -3.74
C GLU A 64 -18.13 3.75 -4.49
N ALA A 65 -18.07 4.96 -3.92
CA ALA A 65 -17.33 6.07 -4.52
C ALA A 65 -15.83 5.76 -4.65
N VAL A 66 -15.22 5.17 -3.61
CA VAL A 66 -13.82 4.75 -3.63
C VAL A 66 -13.57 3.71 -4.71
N MET A 67 -14.44 2.68 -4.81
CA MET A 67 -14.29 1.64 -5.82
C MET A 67 -14.44 2.17 -7.25
N LYS A 68 -15.39 3.08 -7.50
CA LYS A 68 -15.56 3.77 -8.79
C LYS A 68 -14.36 4.64 -9.16
N ALA A 69 -13.62 5.14 -8.18
CA ALA A 69 -12.39 5.91 -8.39
C ALA A 69 -11.19 5.04 -8.80
N LYS A 70 -11.38 3.73 -8.99
CA LYS A 70 -10.32 2.76 -9.37
C LYS A 70 -9.12 2.78 -8.43
N PRO A 71 -9.30 2.45 -7.15
CA PRO A 71 -8.23 2.43 -6.19
C PRO A 71 -7.19 1.36 -6.53
N THR A 72 -5.96 1.56 -6.06
CA THR A 72 -4.90 0.56 -6.19
C THR A 72 -4.29 0.24 -4.84
N LEU A 73 -3.44 -0.80 -4.79
CA LEU A 73 -2.61 -1.07 -3.63
C LEU A 73 -1.26 -0.38 -3.75
N LEU A 74 -0.76 0.06 -2.62
CA LEU A 74 0.63 0.46 -2.45
C LEU A 74 1.35 -0.66 -1.69
N GLU A 75 2.58 -0.94 -2.09
CA GLU A 75 3.48 -1.82 -1.34
C GLU A 75 4.63 -1.02 -0.74
N PRO A 76 5.14 -1.38 0.45
CA PRO A 76 6.33 -0.76 0.99
C PRO A 76 7.55 -1.18 0.19
N VAL A 77 8.38 -0.21 -0.15
CA VAL A 77 9.63 -0.37 -0.90
C VAL A 77 10.76 0.24 -0.08
N GLN A 78 11.82 -0.52 0.11
CA GLN A 78 13.03 -0.05 0.76
C GLN A 78 14.03 0.45 -0.29
N THR A 79 14.60 1.62 -0.05
CA THR A 79 15.82 2.04 -0.72
C THR A 79 16.99 1.57 0.12
N ILE A 80 17.82 0.73 -0.46
CA ILE A 80 19.00 0.15 0.19
C ILE A 80 20.27 0.59 -0.49
N ARG A 81 21.35 0.63 0.28
CA ARG A 81 22.72 0.79 -0.19
C ARG A 81 23.44 -0.53 -0.01
N ILE A 82 24.09 -1.03 -1.06
CA ILE A 82 24.92 -2.22 -1.04
C ILE A 82 26.36 -1.78 -1.20
N ASP A 83 27.23 -2.15 -0.26
CA ASP A 83 28.65 -1.93 -0.30
C ASP A 83 29.35 -3.27 -0.63
N ILE A 84 30.19 -3.30 -1.68
CA ILE A 84 30.75 -4.54 -2.23
C ILE A 84 32.05 -4.26 -3.01
N PRO A 85 32.98 -5.21 -3.10
CA PRO A 85 34.07 -5.14 -4.05
C PRO A 85 33.55 -5.03 -5.50
N GLU A 86 34.18 -4.19 -6.31
CA GLU A 86 33.75 -3.91 -7.70
C GLU A 86 33.65 -5.20 -8.53
N GLU A 87 34.58 -6.15 -8.35
CA GLU A 87 34.59 -7.45 -9.03
C GLU A 87 33.32 -8.30 -8.82
N LEU A 88 32.56 -8.06 -7.73
CA LEU A 88 31.35 -8.77 -7.35
C LEU A 88 30.06 -7.97 -7.62
N MET A 89 30.18 -6.79 -8.23
CA MET A 89 29.05 -5.89 -8.48
C MET A 89 27.93 -6.58 -9.27
N SER A 90 28.26 -7.33 -10.32
CA SER A 90 27.27 -8.03 -11.15
C SER A 90 26.47 -9.06 -10.35
N GLN A 91 27.12 -9.76 -9.41
CA GLN A 91 26.45 -10.73 -8.55
C GLN A 91 25.43 -10.05 -7.64
N ALA A 92 25.80 -8.92 -7.04
CA ALA A 92 24.87 -8.14 -6.20
C ALA A 92 23.69 -7.59 -7.01
N MET A 93 23.94 -7.02 -8.17
CA MET A 93 22.88 -6.51 -9.06
C MET A 93 21.91 -7.62 -9.48
N ASN A 94 22.40 -8.82 -9.81
CA ASN A 94 21.56 -9.97 -10.12
C ASN A 94 20.67 -10.37 -8.93
N GLN A 95 21.18 -10.32 -7.68
CA GLN A 95 20.36 -10.61 -6.51
C GLN A 95 19.23 -9.59 -6.32
N VAL A 96 19.48 -8.32 -6.61
CA VAL A 96 18.45 -7.26 -6.59
C VAL A 96 17.40 -7.51 -7.67
N GLN A 97 17.82 -7.73 -8.91
CA GLN A 97 16.92 -7.90 -10.06
C GLN A 97 16.05 -9.16 -9.94
N ASN A 98 16.60 -10.27 -9.45
CA ASN A 98 15.85 -11.52 -9.24
C ASN A 98 14.73 -11.40 -8.19
N ARG A 99 14.71 -10.29 -7.44
CA ARG A 99 13.74 -10.00 -6.38
C ARG A 99 12.87 -8.77 -6.68
N ARG A 100 12.59 -8.53 -7.95
CA ARG A 100 11.82 -7.36 -8.42
C ARG A 100 12.47 -6.02 -8.03
N GLY A 101 13.73 -6.04 -7.58
CA GLY A 101 14.44 -4.84 -7.22
C GLY A 101 14.86 -4.04 -8.46
N GLN A 102 14.98 -2.75 -8.26
CA GLN A 102 15.44 -1.80 -9.28
C GLN A 102 16.79 -1.24 -8.86
N VAL A 103 17.82 -1.49 -9.65
CA VAL A 103 19.13 -0.90 -9.44
C VAL A 103 19.05 0.57 -9.85
N GLY A 104 19.42 1.45 -8.94
CA GLY A 104 19.53 2.89 -9.15
C GLY A 104 20.98 3.31 -9.42
N ASP A 105 21.47 4.24 -8.62
CA ASP A 105 22.82 4.78 -8.77
C ASP A 105 23.90 3.74 -8.39
N VAL A 106 24.94 3.69 -9.20
CA VAL A 106 26.12 2.86 -8.96
C VAL A 106 27.36 3.75 -8.99
N LYS A 107 28.17 3.67 -7.95
CA LYS A 107 29.44 4.40 -7.84
C LYS A 107 30.56 3.41 -7.58
N THR A 108 31.65 3.55 -8.31
CA THR A 108 32.87 2.74 -8.13
C THR A 108 34.03 3.65 -7.79
N GLU A 109 34.79 3.28 -6.77
CA GLU A 109 36.01 4.02 -6.36
C GLU A 109 37.00 3.05 -5.72
N MET A 110 38.25 3.08 -6.18
CA MET A 110 39.35 2.30 -5.61
C MET A 110 39.07 0.79 -5.45
N GLY A 111 38.36 0.17 -6.43
CA GLY A 111 38.05 -1.25 -6.39
C GLY A 111 36.86 -1.62 -5.51
N ALA A 112 36.15 -0.64 -4.94
CA ALA A 112 34.91 -0.81 -4.24
C ALA A 112 33.72 -0.27 -5.07
N ALA A 113 32.55 -0.88 -4.94
CA ALA A 113 31.31 -0.42 -5.54
C ALA A 113 30.26 -0.15 -4.46
N VAL A 114 29.51 0.93 -4.65
CA VAL A 114 28.31 1.27 -3.89
C VAL A 114 27.14 1.28 -4.84
N ILE A 115 26.14 0.45 -4.55
CA ILE A 115 24.93 0.30 -5.36
C ILE A 115 23.74 0.77 -4.53
N GLU A 116 23.02 1.76 -5.02
CA GLU A 116 21.70 2.08 -4.49
C GLU A 116 20.63 1.28 -5.25
N ALA A 117 19.71 0.68 -4.53
CA ALA A 117 18.64 -0.11 -5.12
C ALA A 117 17.33 0.05 -4.36
N LYS A 118 16.23 0.00 -5.10
CA LYS A 118 14.88 -0.09 -4.52
C LYS A 118 14.43 -1.54 -4.50
N MET A 119 14.00 -2.01 -3.33
CA MET A 119 13.58 -3.40 -3.10
C MET A 119 12.21 -3.43 -2.45
N PRO A 120 11.22 -4.13 -3.04
CA PRO A 120 9.96 -4.38 -2.35
C PRO A 120 10.19 -5.13 -1.05
N VAL A 121 9.59 -4.68 0.05
CA VAL A 121 9.77 -5.33 1.37
C VAL A 121 9.35 -6.80 1.33
N ALA A 122 8.32 -7.13 0.53
CA ALA A 122 7.86 -8.50 0.35
C ALA A 122 8.95 -9.45 -0.19
N GLU A 123 9.95 -8.91 -0.90
CA GLU A 123 11.04 -9.67 -1.52
C GLU A 123 12.34 -9.64 -0.68
N MET A 124 12.34 -8.92 0.44
CA MET A 124 13.54 -8.78 1.28
C MET A 124 13.81 -10.01 2.17
N PHE A 125 12.82 -10.89 2.36
CA PHE A 125 13.03 -12.09 3.17
C PHE A 125 14.14 -12.97 2.60
N GLY A 126 15.17 -13.23 3.42
CA GLY A 126 16.34 -14.02 3.03
C GLY A 126 17.33 -13.31 2.08
N PHE A 127 17.12 -12.04 1.74
CA PHE A 127 18.01 -11.29 0.83
C PHE A 127 19.42 -11.20 1.35
N GLU A 128 19.62 -10.88 2.64
CA GLU A 128 20.96 -10.79 3.24
C GLU A 128 21.78 -12.08 3.08
N GLY A 129 21.14 -13.21 3.40
CA GLY A 129 21.80 -14.51 3.26
C GLY A 129 22.20 -14.85 1.83
N GLN A 130 21.33 -14.52 0.87
CA GLN A 130 21.62 -14.74 -0.56
C GLN A 130 22.68 -13.77 -1.08
N LEU A 131 22.66 -12.51 -0.68
CA LEU A 131 23.67 -11.53 -1.02
C LEU A 131 25.06 -12.00 -0.52
N LYS A 132 25.13 -12.38 0.76
CA LYS A 132 26.36 -12.92 1.36
C LYS A 132 26.85 -14.18 0.64
N SER A 133 25.95 -15.12 0.35
CA SER A 133 26.29 -16.35 -0.37
C SER A 133 26.82 -16.07 -1.77
N ALA A 134 26.17 -15.18 -2.53
CA ALA A 134 26.57 -14.83 -3.89
C ALA A 134 27.89 -14.06 -3.95
N THR A 135 28.29 -13.42 -2.86
CA THR A 135 29.48 -12.55 -2.79
C THR A 135 30.57 -13.08 -1.88
N GLY A 136 30.52 -14.36 -1.49
CA GLY A 136 31.50 -14.95 -0.58
C GLY A 136 31.61 -14.23 0.77
N GLY A 137 30.52 -13.70 1.27
CA GLY A 137 30.44 -12.97 2.54
C GLY A 137 30.89 -11.51 2.49
N LYS A 138 31.21 -10.98 1.31
CA LYS A 138 31.78 -9.63 1.16
C LYS A 138 30.72 -8.55 0.93
N GLY A 139 29.47 -8.91 0.52
CA GLY A 139 28.40 -7.96 0.28
C GLY A 139 27.61 -7.64 1.55
N PHE A 140 27.41 -6.36 1.81
CA PHE A 140 26.60 -5.84 2.90
C PHE A 140 25.59 -4.85 2.36
N TYR A 141 24.41 -4.76 3.00
CA TYR A 141 23.49 -3.70 2.66
C TYR A 141 23.02 -2.96 3.91
N SER A 142 22.64 -1.73 3.72
CA SER A 142 22.02 -0.87 4.74
C SER A 142 20.76 -0.23 4.19
N LEU A 143 19.79 0.02 5.07
CA LEU A 143 18.57 0.74 4.73
C LEU A 143 18.87 2.24 4.65
N ILE A 144 18.43 2.88 3.56
CA ILE A 144 18.48 4.34 3.41
C ILE A 144 17.10 4.94 3.72
N ASP A 145 16.05 4.40 3.10
CA ASP A 145 14.70 4.97 3.17
C ASP A 145 13.62 3.91 2.94
N VAL A 146 12.39 4.23 3.34
CA VAL A 146 11.19 3.41 3.07
C VAL A 146 10.12 4.31 2.48
N SER A 147 9.59 3.91 1.34
CA SER A 147 8.49 4.57 0.66
C SER A 147 7.37 3.59 0.33
N PHE A 148 6.20 4.13 -0.06
CA PHE A 148 5.11 3.32 -0.58
C PHE A 148 4.99 3.58 -2.08
N GLU A 149 5.04 2.53 -2.88
CA GLU A 149 4.91 2.59 -4.34
C GLU A 149 3.75 1.71 -4.82
N LYS A 150 3.20 2.01 -5.98
CA LYS A 150 2.13 1.20 -6.55
C LYS A 150 2.64 -0.22 -6.83
N ILE A 151 1.87 -1.21 -6.38
CA ILE A 151 2.16 -2.60 -6.74
C ILE A 151 1.97 -2.78 -8.26
N PRO A 152 2.82 -3.57 -8.95
CA PRO A 152 2.64 -3.90 -10.35
C PRO A 152 1.25 -4.49 -10.62
N GLU A 153 0.63 -4.11 -11.74
CA GLU A 153 -0.75 -4.49 -12.05
C GLU A 153 -0.94 -6.01 -12.19
N ASP A 154 0.06 -6.71 -12.71
CA ASP A 154 0.07 -8.18 -12.83
C ASP A 154 0.09 -8.90 -11.48
N LEU A 155 0.63 -8.27 -10.43
CA LEU A 155 0.69 -8.82 -9.07
C LEU A 155 -0.47 -8.36 -8.17
N LYS A 156 -1.17 -7.31 -8.55
CA LYS A 156 -2.20 -6.65 -7.75
C LYS A 156 -3.31 -7.59 -7.30
N LEU A 157 -3.88 -8.34 -8.24
CA LEU A 157 -4.99 -9.25 -7.94
C LEU A 157 -4.57 -10.34 -6.94
N LEU A 158 -3.41 -10.94 -7.15
CA LEU A 158 -2.88 -11.97 -6.27
C LEU A 158 -2.59 -11.42 -4.87
N ALA A 159 -2.04 -10.21 -4.78
CA ALA A 159 -1.78 -9.53 -3.50
C ALA A 159 -3.09 -9.26 -2.75
N ILE A 160 -4.10 -8.73 -3.44
CA ILE A 160 -5.44 -8.50 -2.87
C ILE A 160 -6.02 -9.80 -2.29
N GLN A 161 -6.02 -10.87 -3.08
CA GLN A 161 -6.56 -12.16 -2.66
C GLN A 161 -5.87 -12.71 -1.42
N ARG A 162 -4.52 -12.66 -1.36
CA ARG A 162 -3.73 -13.08 -0.21
C ARG A 162 -4.03 -12.26 1.05
N ILE A 163 -4.18 -10.94 0.91
CA ILE A 163 -4.50 -10.07 2.04
C ILE A 163 -5.91 -10.37 2.55
N ARG A 164 -6.87 -10.50 1.64
CA ARG A 164 -8.27 -10.82 2.00
C ARG A 164 -8.35 -12.16 2.71
N GLU A 165 -7.70 -13.20 2.18
CA GLU A 165 -7.67 -14.53 2.80
C GLU A 165 -7.06 -14.49 4.21
N ARG A 166 -5.94 -13.79 4.39
CA ARG A 166 -5.29 -13.62 5.71
C ARG A 166 -6.18 -12.91 6.72
N LYS A 167 -7.04 -12.00 6.25
CA LYS A 167 -7.99 -11.25 7.08
C LYS A 167 -9.35 -11.94 7.24
N GLY A 168 -9.52 -13.16 6.72
CA GLY A 168 -10.78 -13.89 6.77
C GLY A 168 -11.89 -13.30 5.90
N MET A 169 -11.53 -12.50 4.90
CA MET A 169 -12.45 -11.92 3.92
C MET A 169 -12.67 -12.89 2.75
N THR A 170 -13.78 -12.75 2.03
CA THR A 170 -13.99 -13.50 0.78
C THR A 170 -12.90 -13.15 -0.24
N LYS A 171 -12.46 -14.12 -1.06
CA LYS A 171 -11.43 -13.88 -2.09
C LYS A 171 -11.90 -12.94 -3.20
N GLU A 172 -13.20 -12.90 -3.43
CA GLU A 172 -13.79 -12.06 -4.46
C GLU A 172 -13.78 -10.58 -4.06
N MET A 173 -13.49 -9.74 -5.04
CA MET A 173 -13.60 -8.29 -4.87
C MET A 173 -15.07 -7.91 -4.68
N PRO A 174 -15.39 -6.89 -3.87
CA PRO A 174 -16.75 -6.38 -3.81
C PRO A 174 -17.20 -5.99 -5.22
N GLN A 175 -18.31 -6.56 -5.65
CA GLN A 175 -18.97 -6.10 -6.87
C GLN A 175 -19.66 -4.76 -6.55
N ILE A 176 -19.53 -3.82 -7.47
CA ILE A 176 -20.17 -2.49 -7.39
C ILE A 176 -21.46 -2.55 -8.20
#